data_85164625eb4a45e355ccf7d1baf363d9
#
_entry.id   85164625eb4a45e355ccf7d1baf363d9
#
_cell.length_a   1.000
_cell.length_b   1.000
_cell.length_c   1.000
_cell.angle_alpha   90.00
_cell.angle_beta   90.00
_cell.angle_gamma   90.00
#
_symmetry.space_group_name_H-M   'P 1'
#
loop_
_entity.id
_entity.type
_entity.pdbx_description
1 polymer ?
#
loop_
_entity_poly.entity_id
_entity_poly.type
_entity_poly.pdbx_seq_one_letter_code
_entity_poly.pdbx_strand_id
1 'polypeptide(L)'
;MAAFVAMLGLIDPALRTAGFGAFAIAAASAAAARRRGAGAVVVVLALASAGFVIAAAVRPEFRADTRGYYVYLRSIAFDHDLDFANEWTAWGLPAAPLTATGLRHNPFPVGPALFWFPFFAIAHLYVLITHALGLRPWAPDGYDLPYLNALAAGSISAVTAGGCLLVRSMAGYLTLRQAAIVVTGAILTSSIAYYTFVVPGMAHALTFALACFLVWAWHEAERAPTLRSWSLLGLSVGLVALTRWQGLVVGLLPAALAVQQLRQRAVRPRWIAAAAGAGLLAFLPQVVVWKLLFGRWLTMPQGPGYVDWSSPHLADVLFSADHGFFDWTPVMLAGTLGLLLLLPSMPTFAGASLAVVAATAWVNGGVRDWAANDAFAARRFDLAVPFVAWGLAALGRVATVGLRRRPWTVVAAVLGAFAIWNVGFIRLYRARAFTDAAPFERLAAAQARQLYRVLDSGAARRGPRARSFVHGFMVGEYFHDNVNPFGTIDVGALDSPWLADGWSAPELREGWPAFRWALYPRACVLVPLLEPRALRSSIRVRAPARIPEQSMRILSNGAVVATVPVAREWADVAFTVPAENLVRGENQVCFEFGRSLPGEANGSNAAAVALIRLP
;
A
#
# COMPACT_ATOMS: atom_id res chain seq x y z
N MET A 1 12.62 -5.35 6.18
CA MET A 1 11.80 -4.37 6.92
C MET A 1 12.63 -3.24 7.52
N ALA A 2 13.61 -3.50 8.39
CA ALA A 2 14.45 -2.43 8.96
C ALA A 2 15.19 -1.59 7.90
N ALA A 3 15.76 -2.20 6.87
CA ALA A 3 16.38 -1.49 5.75
C ALA A 3 15.36 -0.64 4.95
N PHE A 4 14.12 -1.07 4.85
CA PHE A 4 13.04 -0.32 4.21
C PHE A 4 12.62 0.87 5.06
N VAL A 5 12.42 0.69 6.36
CA VAL A 5 12.10 1.80 7.27
C VAL A 5 13.28 2.77 7.37
N ALA A 6 14.53 2.29 7.30
CA ALA A 6 15.70 3.14 7.16
C ALA A 6 15.74 3.90 5.82
N MET A 7 15.32 3.27 4.71
CA MET A 7 15.14 3.93 3.40
C MET A 7 14.01 4.96 3.42
N LEU A 8 12.87 4.66 4.04
CA LEU A 8 11.81 5.65 4.29
C LEU A 8 12.32 6.79 5.17
N GLY A 9 13.23 6.51 6.11
CA GLY A 9 13.89 7.51 6.94
C GLY A 9 14.90 8.42 6.21
N LEU A 10 15.31 8.08 4.98
CA LEU A 10 16.00 9.01 4.08
C LEU A 10 15.04 10.06 3.50
N ILE A 11 13.75 9.75 3.51
CA ILE A 11 12.68 10.57 2.96
C ILE A 11 11.99 11.39 4.06
N ASP A 12 11.86 10.82 5.27
CA ASP A 12 11.26 11.48 6.43
C ASP A 12 12.07 11.19 7.71
N PRO A 13 12.63 12.22 8.39
CA PRO A 13 13.42 12.06 9.61
C PRO A 13 12.67 11.37 10.77
N ALA A 14 11.34 11.54 10.88
CA ALA A 14 10.53 10.88 11.92
C ALA A 14 10.48 9.36 11.71
N LEU A 15 10.42 8.91 10.44
CA LEU A 15 10.46 7.49 10.10
C LEU A 15 11.83 6.84 10.37
N ARG A 16 12.91 7.62 10.33
CA ARG A 16 14.26 7.13 10.65
C ARG A 16 14.35 6.70 12.11
N THR A 17 13.87 7.53 13.02
CA THR A 17 13.94 7.26 14.48
C THR A 17 13.06 6.06 14.86
N ALA A 18 11.84 6.01 14.30
CA ALA A 18 10.91 4.90 14.53
C ALA A 18 11.43 3.57 13.94
N GLY A 19 12.05 3.61 12.77
CA GLY A 19 12.62 2.43 12.12
C GLY A 19 13.79 1.85 12.89
N PHE A 20 14.69 2.68 13.42
CA PHE A 20 15.78 2.24 14.28
C PHE A 20 15.25 1.72 15.63
N GLY A 21 14.23 2.36 16.22
CA GLY A 21 13.58 1.89 17.44
C GLY A 21 12.94 0.51 17.26
N ALA A 22 12.14 0.33 16.22
CA ALA A 22 11.51 -0.94 15.90
C ALA A 22 12.52 -2.06 15.59
N PHE A 23 13.61 -1.74 14.88
CA PHE A 23 14.70 -2.67 14.63
C PHE A 23 15.43 -3.07 15.91
N ALA A 24 15.74 -2.10 16.77
CA ALA A 24 16.42 -2.36 18.05
C ALA A 24 15.55 -3.25 18.96
N ILE A 25 14.25 -3.00 19.05
CA ILE A 25 13.28 -3.81 19.80
C ILE A 25 13.21 -5.24 19.22
N ALA A 26 13.07 -5.37 17.91
CA ALA A 26 13.00 -6.68 17.25
C ALA A 26 14.31 -7.47 17.39
N ALA A 27 15.47 -6.82 17.22
CA ALA A 27 16.78 -7.44 17.38
C ALA A 27 17.06 -7.85 18.82
N ALA A 28 16.76 -6.99 19.80
CA ALA A 28 16.91 -7.28 21.22
C ALA A 28 16.00 -8.44 21.67
N SER A 29 14.76 -8.46 21.17
CA SER A 29 13.79 -9.52 21.47
C SER A 29 14.17 -10.86 20.84
N ALA A 30 14.68 -10.86 19.60
CA ALA A 30 15.21 -12.07 18.96
C ALA A 30 16.47 -12.61 19.68
N ALA A 31 17.34 -11.71 20.14
CA ALA A 31 18.51 -12.09 20.94
C ALA A 31 18.13 -12.65 22.33
N ALA A 32 17.12 -12.05 22.98
CA ALA A 32 16.58 -12.52 24.26
C ALA A 32 15.88 -13.89 24.11
N ALA A 33 15.11 -14.09 23.03
CA ALA A 33 14.48 -15.36 22.73
C ALA A 33 15.49 -16.49 22.48
N ARG A 34 16.61 -16.20 21.78
CA ARG A 34 17.72 -17.16 21.59
C ARG A 34 18.40 -17.57 22.89
N ARG A 35 18.58 -16.62 23.83
CA ARG A 35 19.31 -16.87 25.08
C ARG A 35 18.49 -17.59 26.17
N ARG A 36 17.16 -17.46 26.15
CA ARG A 36 16.29 -17.90 27.26
C ARG A 36 15.29 -18.99 26.91
N GLY A 37 15.29 -19.53 25.68
CA GLY A 37 14.25 -20.48 25.26
C GLY A 37 12.84 -19.88 25.36
N ALA A 38 12.74 -18.55 25.41
CA ALA A 38 11.49 -17.82 25.51
C ALA A 38 10.70 -18.04 24.24
N GLY A 39 9.58 -18.72 24.39
CA GLY A 39 8.78 -19.26 23.31
C GLY A 39 8.16 -18.20 22.39
N ALA A 40 7.33 -18.66 21.47
CA ALA A 40 6.63 -17.90 20.43
C ALA A 40 5.98 -16.59 20.93
N VAL A 41 5.56 -16.55 22.19
CA VAL A 41 4.93 -15.38 22.84
C VAL A 41 5.83 -14.14 22.83
N VAL A 42 7.11 -14.28 23.15
CA VAL A 42 8.05 -13.12 23.17
C VAL A 42 8.29 -12.61 21.75
N VAL A 43 8.37 -13.50 20.77
CA VAL A 43 8.50 -13.11 19.34
C VAL A 43 7.24 -12.38 18.87
N VAL A 44 6.07 -12.85 19.23
CA VAL A 44 4.78 -12.21 18.87
C VAL A 44 4.67 -10.82 19.51
N LEU A 45 4.97 -10.70 20.81
CA LEU A 45 4.95 -9.41 21.52
C LEU A 45 5.96 -8.42 20.94
N ALA A 46 7.14 -8.87 20.54
CA ALA A 46 8.15 -8.04 19.91
C ALA A 46 7.70 -7.55 18.51
N LEU A 47 7.10 -8.42 17.71
CA LEU A 47 6.55 -8.06 16.42
C LEU A 47 5.40 -7.08 16.58
N ALA A 48 4.49 -7.31 17.53
CA ALA A 48 3.38 -6.41 17.82
C ALA A 48 3.90 -5.02 18.26
N SER A 49 4.85 -4.97 19.21
CA SER A 49 5.43 -3.71 19.68
C SER A 49 6.12 -2.95 18.54
N ALA A 50 6.93 -3.63 17.73
CA ALA A 50 7.54 -3.03 16.54
C ALA A 50 6.48 -2.54 15.53
N GLY A 51 5.41 -3.30 15.35
CA GLY A 51 4.28 -2.93 14.51
C GLY A 51 3.59 -1.64 14.97
N PHE A 52 3.30 -1.50 16.27
CA PHE A 52 2.71 -0.27 16.84
C PHE A 52 3.63 0.95 16.69
N VAL A 53 4.94 0.79 16.93
CA VAL A 53 5.90 1.89 16.74
C VAL A 53 5.98 2.34 15.28
N ILE A 54 6.01 1.39 14.34
CA ILE A 54 6.02 1.70 12.90
C ILE A 54 4.69 2.36 12.50
N ALA A 55 3.55 1.85 12.96
CA ALA A 55 2.24 2.40 12.67
C ALA A 55 2.10 3.86 13.15
N ALA A 56 2.55 4.14 14.38
CA ALA A 56 2.52 5.50 14.92
C ALA A 56 3.37 6.48 14.09
N ALA A 57 4.50 6.01 13.53
CA ALA A 57 5.39 6.84 12.72
C ALA A 57 4.88 7.07 11.29
N VAL A 58 4.32 6.03 10.66
CA VAL A 58 3.86 6.09 9.26
C VAL A 58 2.54 6.86 9.13
N ARG A 59 1.75 6.96 10.19
CA ARG A 59 0.40 7.56 10.19
C ARG A 59 -0.46 6.96 9.08
N PRO A 60 -0.93 5.71 9.26
CA PRO A 60 -1.68 4.98 8.25
C PRO A 60 -2.95 5.72 7.84
N GLU A 61 -3.32 5.59 6.58
CA GLU A 61 -4.56 6.13 6.04
C GLU A 61 -5.72 5.17 6.29
N PHE A 62 -6.88 5.74 6.64
CA PHE A 62 -8.11 5.01 6.88
C PHE A 62 -9.10 5.29 5.74
N ARG A 63 -8.97 4.52 4.65
CA ARG A 63 -9.77 4.70 3.43
C ARG A 63 -11.12 3.98 3.51
N ALA A 64 -12.01 4.23 2.55
CA ALA A 64 -13.37 3.70 2.52
C ALA A 64 -13.47 2.18 2.74
N ASP A 65 -12.68 1.37 2.00
CA ASP A 65 -12.69 -0.09 2.13
C ASP A 65 -12.25 -0.55 3.53
N THR A 66 -11.30 0.17 4.16
CA THR A 66 -10.85 -0.12 5.53
C THR A 66 -12.00 -0.06 6.53
N ARG A 67 -12.92 0.89 6.35
CA ARG A 67 -14.11 1.03 7.21
C ARG A 67 -14.99 -0.22 7.11
N GLY A 68 -15.22 -0.74 5.91
CA GLY A 68 -16.02 -1.94 5.69
C GLY A 68 -15.45 -3.20 6.36
N TYR A 69 -14.14 -3.32 6.50
CA TYR A 69 -13.51 -4.39 7.28
C TYR A 69 -13.58 -4.10 8.79
N TYR A 70 -13.37 -2.84 9.18
CA TYR A 70 -13.24 -2.43 10.56
C TYR A 70 -14.57 -2.48 11.32
N VAL A 71 -15.70 -2.19 10.65
CA VAL A 71 -17.04 -2.22 11.28
C VAL A 71 -17.32 -3.55 11.97
N TYR A 72 -16.91 -4.69 11.39
CA TYR A 72 -17.07 -5.98 12.05
C TYR A 72 -16.36 -6.04 13.40
N LEU A 73 -15.13 -5.52 13.45
CA LEU A 73 -14.32 -5.58 14.65
C LEU A 73 -14.91 -4.70 15.75
N ARG A 74 -15.32 -3.48 15.41
CA ARG A 74 -15.90 -2.52 16.36
C ARG A 74 -17.29 -2.97 16.82
N SER A 75 -18.21 -3.30 15.90
CA SER A 75 -19.58 -3.71 16.20
C SER A 75 -19.60 -4.97 17.08
N ILE A 76 -18.83 -6.00 16.74
CA ILE A 76 -18.73 -7.22 17.55
C ILE A 76 -18.14 -6.93 18.95
N ALA A 77 -17.13 -6.04 19.04
CA ALA A 77 -16.43 -5.80 20.30
C ALA A 77 -17.21 -4.91 21.28
N PHE A 78 -17.99 -3.93 20.78
CA PHE A 78 -18.66 -2.93 21.61
C PHE A 78 -20.17 -3.10 21.63
N ASP A 79 -20.78 -3.37 20.47
CA ASP A 79 -22.25 -3.41 20.34
C ASP A 79 -22.78 -4.86 20.42
N HIS A 80 -21.89 -5.86 20.24
CA HIS A 80 -22.20 -7.29 20.26
C HIS A 80 -23.20 -7.71 19.18
N ASP A 81 -23.19 -7.01 18.03
CA ASP A 81 -24.09 -7.25 16.92
C ASP A 81 -23.40 -7.17 15.55
N LEU A 82 -24.18 -7.15 14.47
CA LEU A 82 -23.75 -6.96 13.08
C LEU A 82 -24.59 -5.86 12.40
N ASP A 83 -25.18 -4.96 13.17
CA ASP A 83 -25.82 -3.76 12.62
C ASP A 83 -24.83 -2.58 12.63
N PHE A 84 -24.39 -2.21 11.46
CA PHE A 84 -23.35 -1.19 11.27
C PHE A 84 -23.88 0.23 11.15
N ALA A 85 -25.13 0.50 11.53
CA ALA A 85 -25.78 1.79 11.35
C ALA A 85 -25.09 2.92 12.13
N ASN A 86 -24.68 2.63 13.37
CA ASN A 86 -24.00 3.55 14.26
C ASN A 86 -22.59 3.88 13.80
N GLU A 87 -21.82 2.93 13.23
CA GLU A 87 -20.49 3.17 12.67
C GLU A 87 -20.57 4.08 11.43
N TRP A 88 -21.51 3.80 10.53
CA TRP A 88 -21.68 4.66 9.36
C TRP A 88 -22.07 6.08 9.76
N THR A 89 -22.95 6.21 10.77
CA THR A 89 -23.36 7.50 11.32
C THR A 89 -22.17 8.24 11.97
N ALA A 90 -21.37 7.54 12.78
CA ALA A 90 -20.20 8.11 13.46
C ALA A 90 -19.16 8.65 12.46
N TRP A 91 -19.04 8.04 11.29
CA TRP A 91 -18.14 8.53 10.23
C TRP A 91 -18.78 9.52 9.26
N GLY A 92 -20.04 9.94 9.49
CA GLY A 92 -20.76 10.86 8.60
C GLY A 92 -21.00 10.31 7.20
N LEU A 93 -21.07 8.98 7.07
CA LEU A 93 -21.29 8.30 5.79
C LEU A 93 -22.77 8.01 5.57
N PRO A 94 -23.22 7.97 4.28
CA PRO A 94 -24.56 7.53 3.95
C PRO A 94 -24.79 6.11 4.49
N ALA A 95 -25.97 5.88 5.04
CA ALA A 95 -26.36 4.56 5.50
C ALA A 95 -26.35 3.57 4.34
N ALA A 96 -25.65 2.44 4.52
CA ALA A 96 -25.70 1.35 3.55
C ALA A 96 -27.14 0.81 3.43
N PRO A 97 -27.55 0.29 2.25
CA PRO A 97 -28.89 -0.28 2.07
C PRO A 97 -29.12 -1.45 3.03
N LEU A 98 -30.39 -1.72 3.37
CA LEU A 98 -30.76 -2.87 4.17
C LEU A 98 -30.70 -4.15 3.34
N THR A 99 -30.26 -5.23 3.94
CA THR A 99 -30.34 -6.58 3.41
C THR A 99 -31.73 -7.18 3.65
N ALA A 100 -31.97 -8.37 3.15
CA ALA A 100 -33.23 -9.10 3.40
C ALA A 100 -33.44 -9.45 4.87
N THR A 101 -32.42 -9.42 5.71
CA THR A 101 -32.52 -9.66 7.17
C THR A 101 -32.76 -8.38 7.97
N GLY A 102 -32.85 -7.22 7.33
CA GLY A 102 -33.03 -5.92 7.99
C GLY A 102 -31.72 -5.30 8.52
N LEU A 103 -30.58 -5.97 8.37
CA LEU A 103 -29.26 -5.44 8.75
C LEU A 103 -28.64 -4.61 7.62
N ARG A 104 -27.68 -3.74 7.95
CA ARG A 104 -26.96 -2.93 6.96
C ARG A 104 -26.05 -3.80 6.10
N HIS A 105 -26.10 -3.58 4.79
CA HIS A 105 -25.27 -4.28 3.80
C HIS A 105 -23.79 -4.02 4.04
N ASN A 106 -22.98 -5.08 4.07
CA ASN A 106 -21.53 -5.00 4.08
C ASN A 106 -20.94 -6.09 3.16
N PRO A 107 -20.30 -5.72 2.02
CA PRO A 107 -19.76 -6.70 1.07
C PRO A 107 -18.40 -7.25 1.47
N PHE A 108 -17.77 -6.72 2.53
CA PHE A 108 -16.41 -7.08 2.93
C PHE A 108 -16.38 -8.37 3.76
N PRO A 109 -15.31 -9.18 3.69
CA PRO A 109 -15.13 -10.37 4.53
C PRO A 109 -14.85 -10.02 5.99
N VAL A 110 -15.33 -10.89 6.90
CA VAL A 110 -15.09 -10.76 8.35
C VAL A 110 -13.69 -11.15 8.78
N GLY A 111 -12.96 -11.93 7.96
CA GLY A 111 -11.65 -12.48 8.32
C GLY A 111 -10.64 -11.46 8.83
N PRO A 112 -10.44 -10.33 8.17
CA PRO A 112 -9.51 -9.31 8.65
C PRO A 112 -9.80 -8.86 10.08
N ALA A 113 -11.05 -8.67 10.45
CA ALA A 113 -11.45 -8.29 11.81
C ALA A 113 -10.96 -9.32 12.84
N LEU A 114 -11.10 -10.63 12.55
CA LEU A 114 -10.64 -11.70 13.44
C LEU A 114 -9.11 -11.70 13.62
N PHE A 115 -8.34 -11.41 12.56
CA PHE A 115 -6.88 -11.32 12.64
C PHE A 115 -6.40 -10.08 13.38
N TRP A 116 -7.10 -8.94 13.27
CA TRP A 116 -6.74 -7.71 13.97
C TRP A 116 -7.20 -7.69 15.43
N PHE A 117 -8.17 -8.55 15.81
CA PHE A 117 -8.75 -8.56 17.15
C PHE A 117 -7.71 -8.56 18.29
N PRO A 118 -6.65 -9.38 18.30
CA PRO A 118 -5.66 -9.36 19.38
C PRO A 118 -4.96 -8.00 19.54
N PHE A 119 -4.65 -7.34 18.43
CA PHE A 119 -4.02 -6.01 18.42
C PHE A 119 -5.00 -4.93 18.85
N PHE A 120 -6.25 -5.06 18.43
CA PHE A 120 -7.34 -4.19 18.84
C PHE A 120 -7.59 -4.28 20.36
N ALA A 121 -7.58 -5.47 20.93
CA ALA A 121 -7.72 -5.68 22.38
C ALA A 121 -6.58 -5.01 23.17
N ILE A 122 -5.35 -5.09 22.66
CA ILE A 122 -4.20 -4.39 23.26
C ILE A 122 -4.41 -2.88 23.18
N ALA A 123 -4.85 -2.35 22.05
CA ALA A 123 -5.11 -0.93 21.88
C ALA A 123 -6.27 -0.46 22.79
N HIS A 124 -7.33 -1.27 22.92
CA HIS A 124 -8.44 -0.97 23.80
C HIS A 124 -8.00 -0.92 25.28
N LEU A 125 -7.21 -1.89 25.73
CA LEU A 125 -6.64 -1.86 27.08
C LEU A 125 -5.79 -0.59 27.30
N TYR A 126 -4.96 -0.22 26.32
CA TYR A 126 -4.17 1.02 26.38
C TYR A 126 -5.07 2.26 26.48
N VAL A 127 -6.12 2.34 25.70
CA VAL A 127 -7.09 3.45 25.76
C VAL A 127 -7.79 3.50 27.11
N LEU A 128 -8.27 2.37 27.64
CA LEU A 128 -8.90 2.30 28.96
C LEU A 128 -7.99 2.83 30.07
N ILE A 129 -6.71 2.38 30.08
CA ILE A 129 -5.73 2.83 31.08
C ILE A 129 -5.47 4.32 30.96
N THR A 130 -5.19 4.82 29.75
CA THR A 130 -4.84 6.23 29.55
C THR A 130 -6.03 7.16 29.77
N HIS A 131 -7.24 6.72 29.46
CA HIS A 131 -8.48 7.44 29.74
C HIS A 131 -8.75 7.52 31.25
N ALA A 132 -8.69 6.38 31.95
CA ALA A 132 -8.88 6.32 33.40
C ALA A 132 -7.88 7.16 34.20
N LEU A 133 -6.65 7.31 33.68
CA LEU A 133 -5.60 8.15 34.28
C LEU A 133 -5.64 9.60 33.83
N GLY A 134 -6.56 9.99 32.93
CA GLY A 134 -6.63 11.34 32.38
C GLY A 134 -5.39 11.74 31.53
N LEU A 135 -4.61 10.75 31.03
CA LEU A 135 -3.37 10.99 30.30
C LEU A 135 -3.60 11.36 28.83
N ARG A 136 -4.73 10.92 28.24
CA ARG A 136 -5.05 11.14 26.84
C ARG A 136 -6.56 11.33 26.66
N PRO A 137 -7.01 12.15 25.68
CA PRO A 137 -8.41 12.46 25.46
C PRO A 137 -9.15 11.36 24.67
N TRP A 138 -8.55 10.21 24.43
CA TRP A 138 -9.15 9.15 23.63
C TRP A 138 -10.32 8.48 24.33
N ALA A 139 -11.42 8.31 23.59
CA ALA A 139 -12.61 7.62 24.07
C ALA A 139 -12.48 6.09 23.93
N PRO A 140 -12.94 5.31 24.91
CA PRO A 140 -12.90 3.85 24.81
C PRO A 140 -14.08 3.29 23.99
N ASP A 141 -14.29 3.82 22.78
CA ASP A 141 -15.44 3.54 21.90
C ASP A 141 -15.04 2.93 20.54
N GLY A 142 -13.75 2.77 20.29
CA GLY A 142 -13.25 2.13 19.06
C GLY A 142 -12.95 3.07 17.91
N TYR A 143 -13.17 4.38 18.00
CA TYR A 143 -13.03 5.29 16.87
C TYR A 143 -11.67 6.02 16.80
N ASP A 144 -10.95 6.08 17.90
CA ASP A 144 -9.73 6.88 18.02
C ASP A 144 -8.49 6.23 17.40
N LEU A 145 -7.45 7.04 17.19
CA LEU A 145 -6.19 6.68 16.55
C LEU A 145 -5.51 5.39 17.09
N PRO A 146 -5.50 5.07 18.40
CA PRO A 146 -4.90 3.82 18.87
C PRO A 146 -5.51 2.57 18.24
N TYR A 147 -6.81 2.57 17.98
CA TYR A 147 -7.49 1.45 17.34
C TYR A 147 -7.11 1.29 15.86
N LEU A 148 -6.90 2.41 15.15
CA LEU A 148 -6.41 2.40 13.77
C LEU A 148 -4.97 1.89 13.69
N ASN A 149 -4.14 2.28 14.64
CA ASN A 149 -2.77 1.79 14.76
C ASN A 149 -2.71 0.28 15.07
N ALA A 150 -3.73 -0.27 15.72
CA ALA A 150 -3.84 -1.71 15.94
C ALA A 150 -3.96 -2.50 14.63
N LEU A 151 -4.75 -2.01 13.66
CA LEU A 151 -4.86 -2.64 12.34
C LEU A 151 -3.50 -2.65 11.63
N ALA A 152 -2.79 -1.51 11.68
CA ALA A 152 -1.46 -1.41 11.11
C ALA A 152 -0.47 -2.36 11.78
N ALA A 153 -0.47 -2.41 13.11
CA ALA A 153 0.39 -3.32 13.87
C ALA A 153 0.11 -4.78 13.52
N GLY A 154 -1.17 -5.16 13.40
CA GLY A 154 -1.60 -6.49 12.99
C GLY A 154 -1.14 -6.85 11.57
N SER A 155 -1.33 -5.95 10.62
CA SER A 155 -0.93 -6.15 9.23
C SER A 155 0.59 -6.23 9.05
N ILE A 156 1.36 -5.36 9.70
CA ILE A 156 2.83 -5.38 9.69
C ILE A 156 3.36 -6.68 10.30
N SER A 157 2.77 -7.10 11.43
CA SER A 157 3.12 -8.36 12.10
C SER A 157 2.83 -9.57 11.22
N ALA A 158 1.66 -9.61 10.58
CA ALA A 158 1.26 -10.67 9.67
C ALA A 158 2.21 -10.79 8.47
N VAL A 159 2.52 -9.67 7.78
CA VAL A 159 3.46 -9.66 6.64
C VAL A 159 4.86 -10.09 7.07
N THR A 160 5.30 -9.70 8.26
CA THR A 160 6.60 -10.13 8.80
C THR A 160 6.62 -11.63 9.06
N ALA A 161 5.59 -12.17 9.73
CA ALA A 161 5.47 -13.60 10.01
C ALA A 161 5.34 -14.41 8.72
N GLY A 162 4.48 -13.98 7.79
CA GLY A 162 4.32 -14.60 6.47
C GLY A 162 5.62 -14.60 5.67
N GLY A 163 6.33 -13.47 5.64
CA GLY A 163 7.64 -13.36 5.00
C GLY A 163 8.66 -14.33 5.59
N CYS A 164 8.69 -14.50 6.91
CA CYS A 164 9.55 -15.49 7.56
C CYS A 164 9.19 -16.94 7.16
N LEU A 165 7.90 -17.26 7.06
CA LEU A 165 7.44 -18.57 6.58
C LEU A 165 7.83 -18.79 5.12
N LEU A 166 7.70 -17.78 4.27
CA LEU A 166 8.10 -17.85 2.86
C LEU A 166 9.61 -18.03 2.72
N VAL A 167 10.42 -17.31 3.50
CA VAL A 167 11.89 -17.54 3.57
C VAL A 167 12.20 -18.98 3.98
N ARG A 168 11.49 -19.49 4.99
CA ARG A 168 11.68 -20.88 5.45
C ARG A 168 11.26 -21.90 4.39
N SER A 169 10.21 -21.63 3.60
CA SER A 169 9.79 -22.52 2.51
C SER A 169 10.89 -22.73 1.47
N MET A 170 11.72 -21.71 1.23
CA MET A 170 12.84 -21.74 0.28
C MET A 170 14.10 -22.44 0.82
N ALA A 171 14.08 -22.94 2.07
CA ALA A 171 15.22 -23.65 2.64
C ALA A 171 15.58 -24.90 1.83
N GLY A 172 16.86 -25.08 1.51
CA GLY A 172 17.36 -26.15 0.62
C GLY A 172 17.40 -25.74 -0.86
N TYR A 173 16.60 -24.74 -1.28
CA TYR A 173 16.70 -24.14 -2.62
C TYR A 173 17.64 -22.92 -2.62
N LEU A 174 17.53 -22.08 -1.60
CA LEU A 174 18.38 -20.91 -1.34
C LEU A 174 18.95 -20.96 0.08
N THR A 175 20.05 -20.24 0.31
CA THR A 175 20.49 -19.92 1.67
C THR A 175 19.49 -18.94 2.31
N LEU A 176 19.46 -18.90 3.64
CA LEU A 176 18.57 -18.01 4.40
C LEU A 176 18.72 -16.54 3.98
N ARG A 177 19.96 -16.08 3.75
CA ARG A 177 20.25 -14.71 3.29
C ARG A 177 19.71 -14.44 1.88
N GLN A 178 19.88 -15.38 0.96
CA GLN A 178 19.38 -15.27 -0.41
C GLN A 178 17.86 -15.24 -0.44
N ALA A 179 17.20 -16.14 0.28
CA ALA A 179 15.76 -16.18 0.43
C ALA A 179 15.21 -14.87 1.05
N ALA A 180 15.89 -14.35 2.08
CA ALA A 180 15.51 -13.07 2.68
C ALA A 180 15.62 -11.89 1.69
N ILE A 181 16.65 -11.84 0.84
CA ILE A 181 16.79 -10.83 -0.22
C ILE A 181 15.59 -10.92 -1.18
N VAL A 182 15.25 -12.10 -1.66
CA VAL A 182 14.15 -12.31 -2.60
C VAL A 182 12.81 -11.94 -1.99
N VAL A 183 12.50 -12.44 -0.80
CA VAL A 183 11.21 -12.20 -0.13
C VAL A 183 11.05 -10.74 0.22
N THR A 184 12.08 -10.09 0.78
CA THR A 184 12.05 -8.66 1.06
C THR A 184 11.90 -7.86 -0.25
N GLY A 185 12.63 -8.22 -1.28
CA GLY A 185 12.50 -7.62 -2.61
C GLY A 185 11.06 -7.74 -3.13
N ALA A 186 10.46 -8.93 -3.13
CA ALA A 186 9.09 -9.14 -3.60
C ALA A 186 8.06 -8.30 -2.83
N ILE A 187 8.19 -8.18 -1.51
CA ILE A 187 7.33 -7.32 -0.68
C ILE A 187 7.50 -5.86 -1.09
N LEU A 188 8.73 -5.37 -1.19
CA LEU A 188 9.02 -3.95 -1.41
C LEU A 188 8.78 -3.47 -2.84
N THR A 189 8.78 -4.39 -3.81
CA THR A 189 8.55 -4.08 -5.24
C THR A 189 7.12 -4.35 -5.70
N SER A 190 6.22 -4.69 -4.79
CA SER A 190 4.80 -4.96 -5.07
C SER A 190 3.86 -4.03 -4.32
N SER A 191 2.55 -4.17 -4.57
CA SER A 191 1.47 -3.50 -3.84
C SER A 191 1.49 -3.78 -2.32
N ILE A 192 2.09 -4.90 -1.90
CA ILE A 192 2.17 -5.30 -0.48
C ILE A 192 2.82 -4.20 0.37
N ALA A 193 3.85 -3.51 -0.14
CA ALA A 193 4.48 -2.40 0.58
C ALA A 193 3.46 -1.30 0.93
N TYR A 194 2.61 -0.91 -0.03
CA TYR A 194 1.59 0.10 0.18
C TYR A 194 0.52 -0.35 1.18
N TYR A 195 -0.03 -1.55 0.99
CA TYR A 195 -1.09 -2.09 1.85
C TYR A 195 -0.59 -2.59 3.20
N THR A 196 0.71 -2.60 3.44
CA THR A 196 1.29 -2.90 4.76
C THR A 196 1.56 -1.62 5.55
N PHE A 197 2.03 -0.55 4.89
CA PHE A 197 2.53 0.64 5.58
C PHE A 197 1.63 1.86 5.41
N VAL A 198 0.90 2.00 4.31
CA VAL A 198 0.10 3.20 4.03
C VAL A 198 -1.37 2.96 4.32
N VAL A 199 -1.97 1.88 3.80
CA VAL A 199 -3.38 1.53 4.03
C VAL A 199 -3.51 0.12 4.63
N PRO A 200 -2.96 -0.12 5.83
CA PRO A 200 -2.87 -1.44 6.44
C PRO A 200 -4.21 -2.00 6.92
N GLY A 201 -5.24 -1.20 6.98
CA GLY A 201 -6.59 -1.61 7.36
C GLY A 201 -7.38 -2.33 6.26
N MET A 202 -6.74 -2.69 5.14
CA MET A 202 -7.33 -3.52 4.10
C MET A 202 -6.84 -4.96 4.19
N ALA A 203 -7.60 -5.92 3.62
CA ALA A 203 -7.30 -7.35 3.70
C ALA A 203 -5.98 -7.78 3.06
N HIS A 204 -5.39 -6.96 2.19
CA HIS A 204 -4.28 -7.30 1.30
C HIS A 204 -3.04 -7.83 2.02
N ALA A 205 -2.58 -7.14 3.06
CA ALA A 205 -1.44 -7.55 3.88
C ALA A 205 -1.65 -8.92 4.55
N LEU A 206 -2.87 -9.16 5.06
CA LEU A 206 -3.26 -10.43 5.67
C LEU A 206 -3.35 -11.55 4.63
N THR A 207 -3.97 -11.28 3.48
CA THR A 207 -4.08 -12.24 2.36
C THR A 207 -2.70 -12.69 1.89
N PHE A 208 -1.76 -11.75 1.70
CA PHE A 208 -0.36 -12.07 1.39
C PHE A 208 0.27 -12.97 2.47
N ALA A 209 0.14 -12.61 3.74
CA ALA A 209 0.74 -13.36 4.83
C ALA A 209 0.20 -14.81 4.91
N LEU A 210 -1.09 -14.99 4.68
CA LEU A 210 -1.74 -16.31 4.66
C LEU A 210 -1.38 -17.12 3.39
N ALA A 211 -1.17 -16.45 2.25
CA ALA A 211 -0.64 -17.09 1.06
C ALA A 211 0.84 -17.54 1.27
N CYS A 212 1.64 -16.80 2.03
CA CYS A 212 2.97 -17.24 2.47
C CYS A 212 2.88 -18.50 3.38
N PHE A 213 1.91 -18.51 4.30
CA PHE A 213 1.64 -19.70 5.13
C PHE A 213 1.23 -20.90 4.28
N LEU A 214 0.39 -20.70 3.27
CA LEU A 214 0.01 -21.75 2.31
C LEU A 214 1.23 -22.32 1.59
N VAL A 215 2.11 -21.48 1.06
CA VAL A 215 3.33 -21.92 0.35
C VAL A 215 4.23 -22.72 1.29
N TRP A 216 4.41 -22.27 2.52
CA TRP A 216 5.15 -23.02 3.53
C TRP A 216 4.49 -24.38 3.84
N ALA A 217 3.18 -24.40 4.10
CA ALA A 217 2.42 -25.60 4.41
C ALA A 217 2.43 -26.61 3.25
N TRP A 218 2.43 -26.10 2.00
CA TRP A 218 2.55 -26.93 0.80
C TRP A 218 3.89 -27.69 0.78
N HIS A 219 5.01 -26.99 1.03
CA HIS A 219 6.33 -27.63 1.08
C HIS A 219 6.48 -28.61 2.26
N GLU A 220 5.86 -28.34 3.40
CA GLU A 220 5.81 -29.29 4.52
C GLU A 220 5.02 -30.56 4.14
N ALA A 221 3.87 -30.41 3.47
CA ALA A 221 3.06 -31.53 3.02
C ALA A 221 3.71 -32.32 1.86
N GLU A 222 4.48 -31.65 1.01
CA GLU A 222 5.26 -32.29 -0.06
C GLU A 222 6.41 -33.14 0.51
N ARG A 223 7.19 -32.57 1.46
CA ARG A 223 8.35 -33.23 2.06
C ARG A 223 7.98 -34.40 2.98
N ALA A 224 6.93 -34.17 3.80
CA ALA A 224 6.48 -35.14 4.80
C ALA A 224 4.95 -35.19 4.82
N PRO A 225 4.32 -36.00 3.95
CA PRO A 225 2.88 -36.13 3.91
C PRO A 225 2.37 -36.80 5.19
N THR A 226 1.70 -36.06 6.02
CA THR A 226 1.08 -36.49 7.28
C THR A 226 -0.31 -35.88 7.43
N LEU A 227 -1.12 -36.42 8.35
CA LEU A 227 -2.41 -35.80 8.68
C LEU A 227 -2.23 -34.33 9.06
N ARG A 228 -1.22 -34.01 9.88
CA ARG A 228 -0.94 -32.63 10.34
C ARG A 228 -0.57 -31.71 9.18
N SER A 229 0.38 -32.10 8.32
CA SER A 229 0.83 -31.24 7.22
C SER A 229 -0.29 -30.98 6.22
N TRP A 230 -1.13 -31.98 5.91
CA TRP A 230 -2.28 -31.83 5.05
C TRP A 230 -3.38 -30.97 5.71
N SER A 231 -3.65 -31.14 7.01
CA SER A 231 -4.61 -30.29 7.73
C SER A 231 -4.16 -28.82 7.76
N LEU A 232 -2.85 -28.55 7.96
CA LEU A 232 -2.30 -27.18 7.89
C LEU A 232 -2.42 -26.59 6.49
N LEU A 233 -2.22 -27.40 5.44
CA LEU A 233 -2.38 -26.97 4.07
C LEU A 233 -3.85 -26.61 3.76
N GLY A 234 -4.81 -27.43 4.19
CA GLY A 234 -6.22 -27.12 4.03
C GLY A 234 -6.66 -25.89 4.86
N LEU A 235 -6.21 -25.82 6.12
CA LEU A 235 -6.44 -24.66 7.00
C LEU A 235 -5.98 -23.37 6.32
N SER A 236 -4.79 -23.34 5.70
CA SER A 236 -4.24 -22.16 5.05
C SER A 236 -5.11 -21.69 3.87
N VAL A 237 -5.68 -22.61 3.08
CA VAL A 237 -6.63 -22.28 2.00
C VAL A 237 -7.88 -21.58 2.57
N GLY A 238 -8.48 -22.18 3.62
CA GLY A 238 -9.66 -21.61 4.25
C GLY A 238 -9.41 -20.22 4.86
N LEU A 239 -8.23 -20.02 5.46
CA LEU A 239 -7.84 -18.72 6.02
C LEU A 239 -7.60 -17.66 4.94
N VAL A 240 -7.00 -18.01 3.79
CA VAL A 240 -6.88 -17.08 2.63
C VAL A 240 -8.28 -16.69 2.15
N ALA A 241 -9.17 -17.67 1.98
CA ALA A 241 -10.55 -17.42 1.56
C ALA A 241 -11.32 -16.57 2.58
N LEU A 242 -11.08 -16.76 3.88
CA LEU A 242 -11.68 -15.99 4.97
C LEU A 242 -11.33 -14.49 4.90
N THR A 243 -10.13 -14.15 4.46
CA THR A 243 -9.74 -12.73 4.26
C THR A 243 -10.28 -12.17 2.94
N ARG A 244 -10.33 -13.00 1.91
CA ARG A 244 -10.88 -12.65 0.58
C ARG A 244 -11.35 -13.94 -0.10
N TRP A 245 -12.67 -14.13 -0.24
CA TRP A 245 -13.24 -15.35 -0.77
C TRP A 245 -12.78 -15.69 -2.22
N GLN A 246 -12.43 -14.68 -3.02
CA GLN A 246 -11.80 -14.86 -4.34
C GLN A 246 -10.46 -15.63 -4.25
N GLY A 247 -9.83 -15.60 -3.09
CA GLY A 247 -8.60 -16.34 -2.80
C GLY A 247 -8.76 -17.87 -2.80
N LEU A 248 -9.97 -18.42 -2.92
CA LEU A 248 -10.19 -19.87 -3.10
C LEU A 248 -9.42 -20.46 -4.28
N VAL A 249 -9.01 -19.64 -5.27
CA VAL A 249 -8.16 -20.09 -6.39
C VAL A 249 -6.85 -20.72 -5.94
N VAL A 250 -6.34 -20.40 -4.74
CA VAL A 250 -5.13 -21.02 -4.18
C VAL A 250 -5.34 -22.50 -3.84
N GLY A 251 -6.59 -22.97 -3.80
CA GLY A 251 -6.92 -24.40 -3.67
C GLY A 251 -6.38 -25.28 -4.81
N LEU A 252 -5.98 -24.68 -5.94
CA LEU A 252 -5.28 -25.37 -7.02
C LEU A 252 -3.95 -25.99 -6.54
N LEU A 253 -3.27 -25.37 -5.55
CA LEU A 253 -2.03 -25.93 -5.00
C LEU A 253 -2.25 -27.29 -4.31
N PRO A 254 -3.07 -27.38 -3.24
CA PRO A 254 -3.32 -28.67 -2.60
C PRO A 254 -3.95 -29.69 -3.55
N ALA A 255 -4.77 -29.24 -4.51
CA ALA A 255 -5.35 -30.14 -5.52
C ALA A 255 -4.25 -30.78 -6.40
N ALA A 256 -3.30 -29.99 -6.90
CA ALA A 256 -2.18 -30.49 -7.69
C ALA A 256 -1.30 -31.44 -6.87
N LEU A 257 -1.00 -31.10 -5.61
CA LEU A 257 -0.22 -31.96 -4.71
C LEU A 257 -0.96 -33.28 -4.40
N ALA A 258 -2.29 -33.21 -4.20
CA ALA A 258 -3.11 -34.39 -3.99
C ALA A 258 -3.02 -35.36 -5.17
N VAL A 259 -3.16 -34.85 -6.41
CA VAL A 259 -3.01 -35.67 -7.63
C VAL A 259 -1.61 -36.28 -7.72
N GLN A 260 -0.57 -35.51 -7.47
CA GLN A 260 0.82 -36.02 -7.48
C GLN A 260 1.02 -37.14 -6.45
N GLN A 261 0.65 -36.89 -5.19
CA GLN A 261 0.92 -37.82 -4.10
C GLN A 261 -0.01 -39.03 -4.12
N LEU A 262 -1.23 -38.93 -4.67
CA LEU A 262 -2.09 -40.11 -4.92
C LEU A 262 -1.48 -41.03 -5.98
N ARG A 263 -0.98 -40.47 -7.08
CA ARG A 263 -0.28 -41.22 -8.12
C ARG A 263 0.97 -41.95 -7.57
N GLN A 264 1.68 -41.28 -6.65
CA GLN A 264 2.87 -41.83 -5.98
C GLN A 264 2.52 -42.73 -4.78
N ARG A 265 1.23 -42.89 -4.43
CA ARG A 265 0.75 -43.58 -3.23
C ARG A 265 1.37 -43.07 -1.92
N ALA A 266 1.77 -41.79 -1.90
CA ALA A 266 2.43 -41.15 -0.76
C ALA A 266 1.43 -40.51 0.22
N VAL A 267 0.17 -40.26 -0.18
CA VAL A 267 -0.88 -39.65 0.66
C VAL A 267 -2.04 -40.63 0.86
N ARG A 268 -2.64 -40.58 2.05
CA ARG A 268 -3.87 -41.31 2.36
C ARG A 268 -5.09 -40.43 2.06
N PRO A 269 -6.16 -40.91 1.38
CA PRO A 269 -7.35 -40.11 1.06
C PRO A 269 -7.95 -39.39 2.27
N ARG A 270 -7.92 -40.01 3.47
CA ARG A 270 -8.39 -39.41 4.73
C ARG A 270 -7.64 -38.13 5.12
N TRP A 271 -6.37 -37.94 4.69
CA TRP A 271 -5.63 -36.71 4.96
C TRP A 271 -6.06 -35.57 4.03
N ILE A 272 -6.41 -35.90 2.79
CA ILE A 272 -7.01 -34.95 1.85
C ILE A 272 -8.38 -34.50 2.37
N ALA A 273 -9.20 -35.45 2.85
CA ALA A 273 -10.47 -35.14 3.46
C ALA A 273 -10.31 -34.25 4.73
N ALA A 274 -9.31 -34.54 5.56
CA ALA A 274 -8.99 -33.71 6.72
C ALA A 274 -8.54 -32.30 6.31
N ALA A 275 -7.78 -32.16 5.23
CA ALA A 275 -7.41 -30.86 4.67
C ALA A 275 -8.67 -30.08 4.22
N ALA A 276 -9.58 -30.71 3.48
CA ALA A 276 -10.84 -30.12 3.07
C ALA A 276 -11.68 -29.67 4.28
N GLY A 277 -11.81 -30.55 5.30
CA GLY A 277 -12.51 -30.24 6.55
C GLY A 277 -11.87 -29.07 7.30
N ALA A 278 -10.55 -29.02 7.40
CA ALA A 278 -9.84 -27.91 8.05
C ALA A 278 -10.04 -26.58 7.30
N GLY A 279 -10.04 -26.61 5.97
CA GLY A 279 -10.32 -25.44 5.14
C GLY A 279 -11.76 -24.92 5.32
N LEU A 280 -12.74 -25.83 5.28
CA LEU A 280 -14.14 -25.48 5.50
C LEU A 280 -14.36 -24.90 6.90
N LEU A 281 -13.76 -25.50 7.93
CA LEU A 281 -13.84 -25.01 9.30
C LEU A 281 -13.24 -23.61 9.44
N ALA A 282 -12.10 -23.36 8.79
CA ALA A 282 -11.47 -22.04 8.78
C ALA A 282 -12.33 -20.97 8.09
N PHE A 283 -13.08 -21.35 7.05
CA PHE A 283 -13.97 -20.44 6.32
C PHE A 283 -15.35 -20.27 6.96
N LEU A 284 -15.70 -21.13 7.91
CA LEU A 284 -17.02 -21.14 8.56
C LEU A 284 -17.47 -19.77 9.12
N PRO A 285 -16.61 -18.95 9.76
CA PRO A 285 -17.02 -17.63 10.24
C PRO A 285 -17.63 -16.74 9.13
N GLN A 286 -17.08 -16.81 7.91
CA GLN A 286 -17.64 -16.06 6.78
C GLN A 286 -19.02 -16.58 6.36
N VAL A 287 -19.19 -17.88 6.34
CA VAL A 287 -20.48 -18.52 6.01
C VAL A 287 -21.55 -18.15 7.02
N VAL A 288 -21.20 -18.11 8.31
CA VAL A 288 -22.10 -17.67 9.40
C VAL A 288 -22.49 -16.20 9.23
N VAL A 289 -21.52 -15.33 8.96
CA VAL A 289 -21.77 -13.89 8.70
C VAL A 289 -22.69 -13.71 7.49
N TRP A 290 -22.48 -14.45 6.40
CA TRP A 290 -23.39 -14.39 5.25
C TRP A 290 -24.82 -14.80 5.62
N LYS A 291 -24.96 -15.86 6.43
CA LYS A 291 -26.29 -16.29 6.91
C LYS A 291 -26.97 -15.21 7.75
N LEU A 292 -26.24 -14.57 8.64
CA LEU A 292 -26.78 -13.52 9.52
C LEU A 292 -27.11 -12.24 8.73
N LEU A 293 -26.18 -11.75 7.90
CA LEU A 293 -26.36 -10.50 7.15
C LEU A 293 -27.33 -10.64 5.98
N PHE A 294 -27.26 -11.73 5.20
CA PHE A 294 -27.99 -11.88 3.94
C PHE A 294 -29.08 -12.95 3.97
N GLY A 295 -29.22 -13.70 5.07
CA GLY A 295 -30.17 -14.78 5.18
C GLY A 295 -29.79 -16.06 4.40
N ARG A 296 -28.62 -16.10 3.77
CA ARG A 296 -28.15 -17.20 2.91
C ARG A 296 -26.79 -17.70 3.36
N TRP A 297 -26.56 -19.01 3.32
CA TRP A 297 -25.28 -19.62 3.67
C TRP A 297 -24.17 -19.33 2.64
N LEU A 298 -24.53 -19.22 1.37
CA LEU A 298 -23.64 -18.83 0.28
C LEU A 298 -24.28 -17.67 -0.47
N THR A 299 -23.53 -16.61 -0.66
CA THR A 299 -23.97 -15.41 -1.38
C THR A 299 -22.80 -14.71 -2.00
N MET A 300 -23.07 -13.92 -3.03
CA MET A 300 -22.15 -12.91 -3.57
C MET A 300 -22.60 -11.54 -3.05
N PRO A 301 -21.95 -11.01 -2.02
CA PRO A 301 -22.40 -9.78 -1.37
C PRO A 301 -22.49 -8.57 -2.32
N GLN A 302 -21.66 -8.51 -3.35
CA GLN A 302 -21.65 -7.44 -4.35
C GLN A 302 -22.86 -7.51 -5.31
N GLY A 303 -23.66 -8.57 -5.22
CA GLY A 303 -24.86 -8.76 -6.02
C GLY A 303 -24.65 -9.54 -7.32
N PRO A 304 -25.76 -9.90 -7.98
CA PRO A 304 -25.74 -10.63 -9.25
C PRO A 304 -25.11 -9.77 -10.34
N GLY A 305 -24.33 -10.39 -11.24
CA GLY A 305 -23.66 -9.69 -12.35
C GLY A 305 -22.40 -8.91 -11.93
N TYR A 306 -21.92 -9.05 -10.69
CA TYR A 306 -20.65 -8.47 -10.26
C TYR A 306 -19.45 -9.10 -10.97
N VAL A 307 -19.54 -10.37 -11.36
CA VAL A 307 -18.50 -11.07 -12.12
C VAL A 307 -19.08 -11.54 -13.47
N ASP A 308 -18.44 -11.13 -14.55
CA ASP A 308 -18.66 -11.67 -15.89
C ASP A 308 -17.56 -12.70 -16.20
N TRP A 309 -17.94 -13.97 -16.12
CA TRP A 309 -17.03 -15.08 -16.37
C TRP A 309 -16.74 -15.33 -17.86
N SER A 310 -17.56 -14.76 -18.74
CA SER A 310 -17.50 -15.00 -20.18
C SER A 310 -16.56 -14.06 -20.94
N SER A 311 -16.32 -12.88 -20.38
CA SER A 311 -15.51 -11.84 -21.02
C SER A 311 -14.56 -11.14 -20.04
N PRO A 312 -13.57 -11.87 -19.46
CA PRO A 312 -12.64 -11.26 -18.51
C PRO A 312 -11.64 -10.34 -19.21
N HIS A 313 -11.37 -9.20 -18.60
CA HIS A 313 -10.39 -8.19 -19.01
C HIS A 313 -8.94 -8.65 -18.75
N LEU A 314 -8.50 -9.78 -19.32
CA LEU A 314 -7.21 -10.40 -19.01
C LEU A 314 -6.01 -9.51 -19.35
N ALA A 315 -6.03 -8.89 -20.54
CA ALA A 315 -4.95 -8.01 -20.95
C ALA A 315 -4.86 -6.78 -20.03
N ASP A 316 -6.02 -6.22 -19.68
CA ASP A 316 -6.11 -5.01 -18.89
C ASP A 316 -5.64 -5.22 -17.45
N VAL A 317 -6.07 -6.30 -16.77
CA VAL A 317 -5.61 -6.59 -15.39
C VAL A 317 -4.14 -6.95 -15.30
N LEU A 318 -3.50 -7.32 -16.42
CA LEU A 318 -2.08 -7.65 -16.46
C LEU A 318 -1.21 -6.48 -16.94
N PHE A 319 -1.64 -5.71 -17.96
CA PHE A 319 -0.78 -4.77 -18.69
C PHE A 319 -1.37 -3.36 -18.85
N SER A 320 -2.50 -3.05 -18.22
CA SER A 320 -3.08 -1.71 -18.32
C SER A 320 -2.30 -0.69 -17.49
N ALA A 321 -2.21 0.55 -17.98
CA ALA A 321 -1.81 1.70 -17.18
C ALA A 321 -2.76 1.95 -15.99
N ASP A 322 -3.99 1.41 -16.07
CA ASP A 322 -4.98 1.43 -14.99
C ASP A 322 -4.84 0.18 -14.11
N HIS A 323 -3.83 0.17 -13.24
CA HIS A 323 -3.54 -0.86 -12.24
C HIS A 323 -3.12 -2.24 -12.78
N GLY A 324 -2.60 -2.35 -14.01
CA GLY A 324 -2.08 -3.62 -14.54
C GLY A 324 -1.00 -4.23 -13.66
N PHE A 325 -1.10 -5.55 -13.41
CA PHE A 325 -0.22 -6.25 -12.48
C PHE A 325 1.26 -6.16 -12.85
N PHE A 326 1.57 -6.27 -14.12
CA PHE A 326 2.95 -6.22 -14.62
C PHE A 326 3.42 -4.81 -14.96
N ASP A 327 2.50 -3.94 -15.34
CA ASP A 327 2.83 -2.56 -15.69
C ASP A 327 3.23 -1.74 -14.46
N TRP A 328 2.43 -1.82 -13.40
CA TRP A 328 2.73 -1.12 -12.15
C TRP A 328 3.85 -1.77 -11.33
N THR A 329 4.04 -3.08 -11.47
CA THR A 329 5.03 -3.86 -10.70
C THR A 329 5.82 -4.80 -11.62
N PRO A 330 6.73 -4.27 -12.46
CA PRO A 330 7.45 -5.07 -13.51
C PRO A 330 8.25 -6.25 -12.95
N VAL A 331 8.70 -6.16 -11.70
CA VAL A 331 9.37 -7.28 -11.01
C VAL A 331 8.46 -8.50 -10.91
N MET A 332 7.14 -8.30 -10.86
CA MET A 332 6.17 -9.40 -10.82
C MET A 332 6.11 -10.17 -12.15
N LEU A 333 6.27 -9.48 -13.28
CA LEU A 333 6.43 -10.15 -14.59
C LEU A 333 7.68 -11.03 -14.60
N ALA A 334 8.82 -10.46 -14.20
CA ALA A 334 10.08 -11.21 -14.13
C ALA A 334 9.94 -12.45 -13.24
N GLY A 335 9.34 -12.33 -12.06
CA GLY A 335 9.11 -13.47 -11.18
C GLY A 335 8.11 -14.48 -11.73
N THR A 336 7.05 -14.04 -12.41
CA THR A 336 6.09 -14.94 -13.05
C THR A 336 6.78 -15.77 -14.16
N LEU A 337 7.60 -15.13 -15.00
CA LEU A 337 8.42 -15.83 -15.98
C LEU A 337 9.46 -16.74 -15.31
N GLY A 338 9.99 -16.32 -14.17
CA GLY A 338 10.91 -17.14 -13.36
C GLY A 338 10.30 -18.45 -12.85
N LEU A 339 8.97 -18.55 -12.69
CA LEU A 339 8.30 -19.80 -12.35
C LEU A 339 8.49 -20.88 -13.43
N LEU A 340 8.65 -20.50 -14.70
CA LEU A 340 8.93 -21.43 -15.80
C LEU A 340 10.28 -22.14 -15.58
N LEU A 341 11.26 -21.47 -14.98
CA LEU A 341 12.57 -22.04 -14.67
C LEU A 341 12.51 -23.12 -13.57
N LEU A 342 11.42 -23.17 -12.81
CA LEU A 342 11.18 -24.20 -11.79
C LEU A 342 10.52 -25.47 -12.36
N LEU A 343 9.92 -25.42 -13.56
CA LEU A 343 9.22 -26.56 -14.14
C LEU A 343 10.07 -27.84 -14.24
N PRO A 344 11.36 -27.77 -14.62
CA PRO A 344 12.19 -29.00 -14.69
C PRO A 344 12.47 -29.64 -13.33
N SER A 345 12.54 -28.83 -12.25
CA SER A 345 12.93 -29.30 -10.91
C SER A 345 11.76 -29.47 -9.93
N MET A 346 10.71 -28.65 -10.09
CA MET A 346 9.55 -28.61 -9.21
C MET A 346 8.24 -28.47 -10.02
N PRO A 347 7.94 -29.42 -10.94
CA PRO A 347 6.88 -29.26 -11.95
C PRO A 347 5.49 -29.01 -11.34
N THR A 348 5.15 -29.74 -10.27
CA THR A 348 3.82 -29.62 -9.62
C THR A 348 3.66 -28.25 -8.95
N PHE A 349 4.67 -27.80 -8.22
CA PHE A 349 4.63 -26.50 -7.56
C PHE A 349 4.60 -25.34 -8.58
N ALA A 350 5.50 -25.38 -9.55
CA ALA A 350 5.61 -24.34 -10.58
C ALA A 350 4.34 -24.27 -11.45
N GLY A 351 3.85 -25.43 -11.91
CA GLY A 351 2.62 -25.50 -12.70
C GLY A 351 1.38 -25.02 -11.94
N ALA A 352 1.23 -25.45 -10.67
CA ALA A 352 0.13 -24.99 -9.82
C ALA A 352 0.25 -23.49 -9.50
N SER A 353 1.46 -22.96 -9.27
CA SER A 353 1.68 -21.53 -9.04
C SER A 353 1.32 -20.69 -10.26
N LEU A 354 1.72 -21.11 -11.47
CA LEU A 354 1.30 -20.46 -12.73
C LEU A 354 -0.21 -20.52 -12.91
N ALA A 355 -0.84 -21.67 -12.60
CA ALA A 355 -2.29 -21.81 -12.65
C ALA A 355 -3.01 -20.88 -11.66
N VAL A 356 -2.46 -20.68 -10.45
CA VAL A 356 -2.99 -19.71 -9.47
C VAL A 356 -2.87 -18.28 -9.99
N VAL A 357 -1.73 -17.89 -10.59
CA VAL A 357 -1.57 -16.55 -11.19
C VAL A 357 -2.60 -16.34 -12.31
N ALA A 358 -2.74 -17.33 -13.21
CA ALA A 358 -3.70 -17.27 -14.32
C ALA A 358 -5.16 -17.23 -13.83
N ALA A 359 -5.52 -18.08 -12.86
CA ALA A 359 -6.86 -18.08 -12.27
C ALA A 359 -7.15 -16.77 -11.53
N THR A 360 -6.14 -16.18 -10.87
CA THR A 360 -6.27 -14.86 -10.24
C THR A 360 -6.52 -13.77 -11.28
N ALA A 361 -5.82 -13.81 -12.42
CA ALA A 361 -6.05 -12.89 -13.53
C ALA A 361 -7.48 -13.06 -14.10
N TRP A 362 -7.92 -14.30 -14.29
CA TRP A 362 -9.27 -14.61 -14.78
C TRP A 362 -10.36 -14.06 -13.85
N VAL A 363 -10.26 -14.37 -12.54
CA VAL A 363 -11.23 -13.91 -11.54
C VAL A 363 -11.26 -12.38 -11.45
N ASN A 364 -10.08 -11.74 -11.41
CA ASN A 364 -10.00 -10.29 -11.29
C ASN A 364 -10.45 -9.58 -12.59
N GLY A 365 -10.13 -10.16 -13.75
CA GLY A 365 -10.57 -9.62 -15.04
C GLY A 365 -12.07 -9.76 -15.28
N GLY A 366 -12.70 -10.79 -14.69
CA GLY A 366 -14.14 -10.98 -14.75
C GLY A 366 -14.93 -10.05 -13.83
N VAL A 367 -14.30 -9.42 -12.85
CA VAL A 367 -14.98 -8.50 -11.93
C VAL A 367 -15.32 -7.20 -12.64
N ARG A 368 -16.56 -6.72 -12.48
CA ARG A 368 -17.08 -5.51 -13.15
C ARG A 368 -16.21 -4.27 -12.94
N ASP A 369 -15.66 -4.10 -11.75
CA ASP A 369 -14.70 -3.04 -11.41
C ASP A 369 -13.25 -3.56 -11.47
N TRP A 370 -12.87 -4.24 -12.55
CA TRP A 370 -11.56 -4.86 -12.72
C TRP A 370 -10.39 -3.91 -12.47
N ALA A 371 -10.51 -2.65 -12.86
CA ALA A 371 -9.53 -1.59 -12.62
C ALA A 371 -9.38 -1.24 -11.13
N ALA A 372 -10.33 -1.66 -10.29
CA ALA A 372 -10.31 -1.51 -8.83
C ALA A 372 -10.30 -0.06 -8.31
N ASN A 373 -10.62 0.96 -9.12
CA ASN A 373 -10.74 2.39 -8.79
C ASN A 373 -9.87 2.82 -7.58
N ASP A 374 -9.54 4.04 -7.36
CA ASP A 374 -8.72 4.58 -6.24
C ASP A 374 -7.88 3.51 -5.48
N ALA A 375 -7.17 2.65 -6.24
CA ALA A 375 -6.31 1.60 -5.74
C ALA A 375 -4.84 1.91 -6.06
N PHE A 376 -3.92 1.41 -5.25
CA PHE A 376 -2.49 1.41 -5.59
C PHE A 376 -2.13 0.07 -6.22
N ALA A 377 -1.71 0.08 -7.47
CA ALA A 377 -1.32 -1.08 -8.26
C ALA A 377 -2.41 -2.19 -8.31
N ALA A 378 -2.09 -3.34 -8.84
CA ALA A 378 -2.98 -4.48 -8.94
C ALA A 378 -3.19 -5.16 -7.58
N ARG A 379 -3.82 -4.47 -6.63
CA ARG A 379 -4.03 -4.94 -5.25
C ARG A 379 -4.65 -6.33 -5.13
N ARG A 380 -5.43 -6.75 -6.13
CA ARG A 380 -6.10 -8.05 -6.12
C ARG A 380 -5.18 -9.23 -6.43
N PHE A 381 -3.91 -8.98 -6.82
CA PHE A 381 -2.89 -10.00 -7.04
C PHE A 381 -2.00 -10.27 -5.82
N ASP A 382 -2.29 -9.71 -4.67
CA ASP A 382 -1.47 -9.84 -3.47
C ASP A 382 -1.22 -11.29 -3.05
N LEU A 383 -2.23 -12.16 -3.25
CA LEU A 383 -2.10 -13.59 -3.00
C LEU A 383 -1.12 -14.30 -3.96
N ALA A 384 -0.83 -13.71 -5.14
CA ALA A 384 0.08 -14.27 -6.12
C ALA A 384 1.55 -13.97 -5.80
N VAL A 385 1.83 -12.91 -5.04
CA VAL A 385 3.19 -12.44 -4.74
C VAL A 385 4.09 -13.52 -4.11
N PRO A 386 3.64 -14.39 -3.18
CA PRO A 386 4.48 -15.44 -2.63
C PRO A 386 4.94 -16.49 -3.67
N PHE A 387 4.11 -16.80 -4.67
CA PHE A 387 4.47 -17.69 -5.77
C PHE A 387 5.46 -17.04 -6.71
N VAL A 388 5.22 -15.78 -7.06
CA VAL A 388 6.13 -14.97 -7.88
C VAL A 388 7.49 -14.81 -7.20
N ALA A 389 7.55 -14.72 -5.87
CA ALA A 389 8.81 -14.69 -5.13
C ALA A 389 9.64 -15.96 -5.35
N TRP A 390 9.03 -17.14 -5.48
CA TRP A 390 9.73 -18.37 -5.86
C TRP A 390 10.29 -18.29 -7.28
N GLY A 391 9.58 -17.68 -8.22
CA GLY A 391 10.11 -17.42 -9.56
C GLY A 391 11.30 -16.44 -9.54
N LEU A 392 11.25 -15.39 -8.71
CA LEU A 392 12.39 -14.49 -8.49
C LEU A 392 13.59 -15.25 -7.88
N ALA A 393 13.35 -16.20 -7.00
CA ALA A 393 14.38 -17.07 -6.45
C ALA A 393 15.08 -17.89 -7.55
N ALA A 394 14.30 -18.44 -8.47
CA ALA A 394 14.82 -19.20 -9.61
C ALA A 394 15.63 -18.30 -10.56
N LEU A 395 15.10 -17.13 -10.91
CA LEU A 395 15.81 -16.12 -11.71
C LEU A 395 17.12 -15.70 -11.05
N GLY A 396 17.10 -15.43 -9.75
CA GLY A 396 18.29 -15.06 -9.00
C GLY A 396 19.37 -16.14 -9.05
N ARG A 397 18.98 -17.41 -8.97
CA ARG A 397 19.94 -18.54 -9.14
C ARG A 397 20.53 -18.56 -10.53
N VAL A 398 19.72 -18.48 -11.57
CA VAL A 398 20.20 -18.52 -12.97
C VAL A 398 21.05 -17.30 -13.29
N ALA A 399 20.61 -16.09 -12.93
CA ALA A 399 21.34 -14.86 -13.17
C ALA A 399 22.70 -14.82 -12.46
N THR A 400 22.87 -15.60 -11.41
CA THR A 400 24.14 -15.66 -10.66
C THR A 400 25.11 -16.73 -11.15
N VAL A 401 24.67 -17.62 -12.07
CA VAL A 401 25.55 -18.58 -12.74
C VAL A 401 26.52 -17.81 -13.64
N GLY A 402 27.81 -17.97 -13.40
CA GLY A 402 28.86 -17.27 -14.17
C GLY A 402 29.33 -15.94 -13.57
N LEU A 403 28.66 -15.39 -12.59
CA LEU A 403 29.15 -14.21 -11.86
C LEU A 403 30.19 -14.66 -10.81
N ARG A 404 31.47 -14.28 -11.04
CA ARG A 404 32.58 -14.74 -10.20
C ARG A 404 32.65 -14.11 -8.81
N ARG A 405 32.10 -12.90 -8.60
CA ARG A 405 32.19 -12.15 -7.33
C ARG A 405 30.82 -11.64 -6.87
N ARG A 406 30.42 -12.00 -5.67
CA ARG A 406 29.23 -11.49 -4.93
C ARG A 406 27.95 -11.42 -5.79
N PRO A 407 27.55 -12.48 -6.47
CA PRO A 407 26.42 -12.46 -7.43
C PRO A 407 25.11 -12.01 -6.79
N TRP A 408 24.85 -12.41 -5.55
CA TRP A 408 23.63 -12.00 -4.83
C TRP A 408 23.61 -10.54 -4.37
N THR A 409 24.75 -9.85 -4.37
CA THR A 409 24.78 -8.40 -4.18
C THR A 409 24.17 -7.69 -5.39
N VAL A 410 24.38 -8.22 -6.60
CA VAL A 410 23.75 -7.69 -7.82
C VAL A 410 22.24 -7.89 -7.77
N VAL A 411 21.76 -9.07 -7.41
CA VAL A 411 20.32 -9.34 -7.23
C VAL A 411 19.72 -8.38 -6.20
N ALA A 412 20.40 -8.21 -5.05
CA ALA A 412 19.95 -7.27 -4.01
C ALA A 412 19.94 -5.82 -4.50
N ALA A 413 20.91 -5.41 -5.31
CA ALA A 413 20.98 -4.06 -5.87
C ALA A 413 19.85 -3.81 -6.87
N VAL A 414 19.56 -4.77 -7.76
CA VAL A 414 18.47 -4.68 -8.73
C VAL A 414 17.11 -4.60 -8.01
N LEU A 415 16.84 -5.52 -7.08
CA LEU A 415 15.61 -5.49 -6.30
C LEU A 415 15.52 -4.21 -5.45
N GLY A 416 16.65 -3.72 -4.93
CA GLY A 416 16.73 -2.46 -4.20
C GLY A 416 16.38 -1.25 -5.08
N ALA A 417 16.85 -1.21 -6.33
CA ALA A 417 16.50 -0.15 -7.29
C ALA A 417 14.99 -0.15 -7.58
N PHE A 418 14.40 -1.30 -7.84
CA PHE A 418 12.94 -1.40 -8.02
C PHE A 418 12.15 -1.08 -6.75
N ALA A 419 12.69 -1.40 -5.56
CA ALA A 419 12.07 -1.01 -4.30
C ALA A 419 12.09 0.52 -4.11
N ILE A 420 13.19 1.19 -4.45
CA ILE A 420 13.28 2.67 -4.46
C ILE A 420 12.26 3.25 -5.43
N TRP A 421 12.16 2.69 -6.63
CA TRP A 421 11.16 3.06 -7.62
C TRP A 421 9.73 2.93 -7.06
N ASN A 422 9.38 1.80 -6.47
CA ASN A 422 8.06 1.56 -5.89
C ASN A 422 7.73 2.51 -4.72
N VAL A 423 8.72 2.81 -3.86
CA VAL A 423 8.57 3.79 -2.77
C VAL A 423 8.29 5.19 -3.31
N GLY A 424 9.02 5.61 -4.35
CA GLY A 424 8.75 6.85 -5.04
C GLY A 424 7.33 6.89 -5.62
N PHE A 425 6.88 5.78 -6.19
CA PHE A 425 5.54 5.61 -6.74
C PHE A 425 4.45 5.73 -5.66
N ILE A 426 4.62 5.03 -4.54
CA ILE A 426 3.75 5.13 -3.36
C ILE A 426 3.66 6.59 -2.88
N ARG A 427 4.78 7.30 -2.85
CA ARG A 427 4.82 8.70 -2.42
C ARG A 427 4.05 9.61 -3.35
N LEU A 428 4.21 9.46 -4.67
CA LEU A 428 3.45 10.20 -5.67
C LEU A 428 1.96 9.94 -5.56
N TYR A 429 1.58 8.67 -5.39
CA TYR A 429 0.18 8.27 -5.24
C TYR A 429 -0.44 8.86 -3.96
N ARG A 430 0.28 8.85 -2.84
CA ARG A 430 -0.17 9.51 -1.60
C ARG A 430 -0.34 11.02 -1.77
N ALA A 431 0.57 11.66 -2.49
CA ALA A 431 0.50 13.08 -2.78
C ALA A 431 -0.59 13.45 -3.80
N ARG A 432 -1.35 12.45 -4.31
CA ARG A 432 -2.36 12.64 -5.37
C ARG A 432 -1.78 13.34 -6.62
N ALA A 433 -0.49 13.12 -6.88
CA ALA A 433 0.18 13.66 -8.07
C ALA A 433 -0.31 13.00 -9.37
N PHE A 434 -0.96 11.87 -9.27
CA PHE A 434 -1.71 11.21 -10.34
C PHE A 434 -2.89 10.43 -9.73
N THR A 435 -3.92 10.22 -10.53
CA THR A 435 -5.06 9.36 -10.26
C THR A 435 -4.92 8.04 -11.03
N ASP A 436 -5.96 7.24 -11.09
CA ASP A 436 -5.96 5.84 -11.44
C ASP A 436 -5.22 5.48 -12.74
N ALA A 437 -5.43 6.18 -13.83
CA ALA A 437 -4.73 5.92 -15.08
C ALA A 437 -3.71 7.00 -15.42
N ALA A 438 -2.42 6.70 -15.34
CA ALA A 438 -1.39 7.61 -15.79
C ALA A 438 -0.45 6.90 -16.78
N PRO A 439 -0.22 7.46 -17.98
CA PRO A 439 0.74 6.92 -18.93
C PRO A 439 2.12 6.75 -18.31
N PHE A 440 2.81 5.68 -18.68
CA PHE A 440 4.13 5.33 -18.12
C PHE A 440 5.13 6.48 -18.19
N GLU A 441 5.14 7.24 -19.30
CA GLU A 441 6.03 8.38 -19.48
C GLU A 441 5.81 9.45 -18.40
N ARG A 442 4.56 9.73 -18.02
CA ARG A 442 4.25 10.69 -16.94
C ARG A 442 4.69 10.18 -15.58
N LEU A 443 4.50 8.89 -15.33
CA LEU A 443 4.96 8.26 -14.09
C LEU A 443 6.48 8.25 -14.02
N ALA A 444 7.16 7.90 -15.10
CA ALA A 444 8.62 7.93 -15.19
C ALA A 444 9.18 9.35 -14.99
N ALA A 445 8.56 10.36 -15.61
CA ALA A 445 8.93 11.76 -15.44
C ALA A 445 8.71 12.24 -14.00
N ALA A 446 7.60 11.85 -13.35
CA ALA A 446 7.35 12.19 -11.95
C ALA A 446 8.34 11.51 -10.99
N GLN A 447 8.74 10.27 -11.28
CA GLN A 447 9.77 9.54 -10.53
C GLN A 447 11.16 10.17 -10.71
N ALA A 448 11.52 10.53 -11.93
CA ALA A 448 12.79 11.20 -12.22
C ALA A 448 12.90 12.53 -11.46
N ARG A 449 11.81 13.31 -11.38
CA ARG A 449 11.73 14.52 -10.57
C ARG A 449 11.97 14.27 -9.09
N GLN A 450 11.36 13.23 -8.52
CA GLN A 450 11.60 12.89 -7.11
C GLN A 450 13.05 12.48 -6.86
N LEU A 451 13.64 11.67 -7.74
CA LEU A 451 15.03 11.29 -7.64
C LEU A 451 15.93 12.52 -7.71
N TYR A 452 15.68 13.43 -8.66
CA TYR A 452 16.39 14.70 -8.77
C TYR A 452 16.34 15.50 -7.45
N ARG A 453 15.16 15.65 -6.82
CA ARG A 453 15.04 16.37 -5.55
C ARG A 453 15.87 15.75 -4.42
N VAL A 454 15.85 14.41 -4.33
CA VAL A 454 16.65 13.70 -3.32
C VAL A 454 18.14 13.92 -3.58
N LEU A 455 18.57 13.84 -4.82
CA LEU A 455 19.96 14.04 -5.22
C LEU A 455 20.39 15.51 -5.02
N ASP A 456 19.55 16.48 -5.40
CA ASP A 456 19.84 17.91 -5.23
C ASP A 456 19.91 18.30 -3.76
N SER A 457 18.99 17.82 -2.92
CA SER A 457 19.05 18.06 -1.48
C SER A 457 20.28 17.44 -0.82
N GLY A 458 20.70 16.27 -1.27
CA GLY A 458 21.95 15.61 -0.85
C GLY A 458 23.20 16.35 -1.34
N ALA A 459 23.18 16.84 -2.56
CA ALA A 459 24.26 17.61 -3.16
C ALA A 459 24.40 19.00 -2.53
N ALA A 460 23.28 19.66 -2.20
CA ALA A 460 23.27 20.94 -1.50
C ALA A 460 23.99 20.87 -0.14
N ARG A 461 23.86 19.75 0.58
CA ARG A 461 24.59 19.51 1.84
C ARG A 461 26.10 19.30 1.66
N ARG A 462 26.52 18.90 0.46
CA ARG A 462 27.94 18.65 0.11
C ARG A 462 28.63 19.84 -0.55
N GLY A 463 27.88 20.90 -0.85
CA GLY A 463 28.39 22.16 -1.37
C GLY A 463 28.11 22.41 -2.87
N PRO A 464 28.48 23.59 -3.36
CA PRO A 464 28.11 24.06 -4.70
C PRO A 464 28.60 23.18 -5.87
N ARG A 465 29.79 22.58 -5.75
CA ARG A 465 30.34 21.68 -6.80
C ARG A 465 29.51 20.42 -6.98
N ALA A 466 29.10 19.80 -5.86
CA ALA A 466 28.26 18.59 -5.89
C ALA A 466 26.86 18.90 -6.47
N ARG A 467 26.31 20.06 -6.12
CA ARG A 467 25.03 20.53 -6.64
C ARG A 467 25.11 20.83 -8.14
N SER A 468 26.16 21.49 -8.59
CA SER A 468 26.42 21.75 -10.03
C SER A 468 26.52 20.46 -10.84
N PHE A 469 27.18 19.42 -10.30
CA PHE A 469 27.28 18.11 -10.94
C PHE A 469 25.90 17.46 -11.10
N VAL A 470 25.08 17.44 -10.03
CA VAL A 470 23.71 16.88 -10.10
C VAL A 470 22.87 17.67 -11.10
N HIS A 471 22.94 19.00 -11.10
CA HIS A 471 22.25 19.85 -12.07
C HIS A 471 22.69 19.59 -13.50
N GLY A 472 23.99 19.47 -13.76
CA GLY A 472 24.52 19.20 -15.10
C GLY A 472 24.09 17.86 -15.66
N PHE A 473 24.02 16.83 -14.81
CA PHE A 473 23.63 15.48 -15.21
C PHE A 473 22.11 15.33 -15.41
N MET A 474 21.31 15.95 -14.55
CA MET A 474 19.85 15.74 -14.56
C MET A 474 19.08 16.77 -15.38
N VAL A 475 19.59 18.02 -15.47
CA VAL A 475 18.90 19.12 -16.16
C VAL A 475 19.09 19.06 -17.67
N GLY A 476 20.24 18.57 -18.15
CA GLY A 476 20.55 18.57 -19.60
C GLY A 476 19.57 17.72 -20.43
N GLU A 477 19.23 16.53 -19.99
CA GLU A 477 18.35 15.63 -20.73
C GLU A 477 16.89 15.70 -20.25
N TYR A 478 16.67 15.86 -18.95
CA TYR A 478 15.34 15.78 -18.37
C TYR A 478 14.51 17.06 -18.59
N PHE A 479 15.12 18.24 -18.51
CA PHE A 479 14.40 19.51 -18.71
C PHE A 479 14.28 19.91 -20.18
N HIS A 480 15.10 19.38 -21.06
CA HIS A 480 15.04 19.71 -22.48
C HIS A 480 13.74 19.25 -23.14
N ASP A 481 13.24 18.09 -22.75
CA ASP A 481 12.02 17.51 -23.32
C ASP A 481 10.75 17.80 -22.49
N ASN A 482 10.90 18.23 -21.23
CA ASN A 482 9.78 18.45 -20.29
C ASN A 482 9.66 19.89 -19.80
N VAL A 483 10.45 20.81 -20.31
CA VAL A 483 10.21 22.23 -20.09
C VAL A 483 8.93 22.57 -20.82
N ASN A 484 7.83 22.51 -20.10
CA ASN A 484 6.60 23.08 -20.58
C ASN A 484 6.90 24.47 -21.07
N PRO A 485 6.51 24.83 -22.29
CA PRO A 485 6.45 26.22 -22.67
C PRO A 485 5.60 26.90 -21.61
N PHE A 486 6.23 27.68 -20.78
CA PHE A 486 5.67 28.40 -19.68
C PHE A 486 4.42 29.13 -20.09
N GLY A 487 3.34 28.78 -19.54
CA GLY A 487 2.10 29.44 -19.75
C GLY A 487 1.24 29.26 -18.49
N THR A 488 0.89 28.02 -18.21
CA THR A 488 -0.16 27.81 -17.24
C THR A 488 -0.03 26.45 -16.57
N ILE A 489 -0.05 26.43 -15.24
CA ILE A 489 -0.27 25.22 -14.46
C ILE A 489 -1.76 25.14 -14.19
N ASP A 490 -2.45 24.22 -14.84
CA ASP A 490 -3.84 23.89 -14.53
C ASP A 490 -3.87 23.05 -13.24
N VAL A 491 -4.24 23.67 -12.15
CA VAL A 491 -4.31 23.03 -10.83
C VAL A 491 -5.51 22.11 -10.75
N GLY A 492 -6.59 22.44 -11.46
CA GLY A 492 -7.81 21.64 -11.52
C GLY A 492 -7.73 20.41 -12.41
N ALA A 493 -6.71 20.30 -13.27
CA ALA A 493 -6.53 19.14 -14.12
C ALA A 493 -6.30 17.88 -13.30
N LEU A 494 -6.83 16.74 -13.80
CA LEU A 494 -6.67 15.43 -13.17
C LEU A 494 -5.21 15.05 -12.99
N ASP A 495 -4.37 15.46 -13.92
CA ASP A 495 -2.99 15.00 -14.08
C ASP A 495 -1.98 16.14 -14.21
N SER A 496 -2.07 17.16 -13.37
CA SER A 496 -1.10 18.25 -13.39
C SER A 496 0.26 17.80 -12.85
N PRO A 497 1.29 17.67 -13.71
CA PRO A 497 2.60 17.13 -13.31
C PRO A 497 3.42 18.11 -12.46
N TRP A 498 2.95 19.33 -12.35
CA TRP A 498 3.66 20.43 -11.67
C TRP A 498 3.20 20.63 -10.21
N LEU A 499 2.23 19.85 -9.76
CA LEU A 499 1.80 19.90 -8.37
C LEU A 499 2.77 19.11 -7.49
N ALA A 500 3.17 19.75 -6.39
CA ALA A 500 3.92 19.14 -5.30
C ALA A 500 2.96 18.80 -4.14
N ASP A 501 3.43 18.85 -2.91
CA ASP A 501 2.64 18.51 -1.73
C ASP A 501 1.55 19.57 -1.43
N GLY A 502 0.48 19.16 -0.75
CA GLY A 502 -0.51 20.08 -0.18
C GLY A 502 -1.75 20.33 -1.05
N TRP A 503 -2.07 19.48 -2.01
CA TRP A 503 -3.26 19.60 -2.84
C TRP A 503 -4.26 18.49 -2.57
N SER A 504 -5.57 18.82 -2.60
CA SER A 504 -6.65 17.84 -2.61
C SER A 504 -6.75 17.10 -3.95
N ALA A 505 -7.66 16.13 -4.07
CA ALA A 505 -8.15 15.67 -5.36
C ALA A 505 -8.79 16.83 -6.15
N PRO A 506 -8.83 16.79 -7.50
CA PRO A 506 -9.52 17.80 -8.30
C PRO A 506 -11.02 17.74 -8.06
N GLU A 507 -11.65 18.90 -8.06
CA GLU A 507 -13.10 19.05 -7.90
C GLU A 507 -13.70 19.85 -9.04
N LEU A 508 -14.93 19.45 -9.42
CA LEU A 508 -15.79 20.21 -10.34
C LEU A 508 -17.03 20.63 -9.57
N ARG A 509 -17.35 21.92 -9.62
CA ARG A 509 -18.60 22.49 -9.07
C ARG A 509 -19.28 23.34 -10.12
N GLU A 510 -20.58 23.29 -10.15
CA GLU A 510 -21.36 24.10 -11.08
C GLU A 510 -21.04 25.59 -10.93
N GLY A 511 -20.77 26.26 -12.04
CA GLY A 511 -20.37 27.67 -12.08
C GLY A 511 -18.94 27.99 -11.58
N TRP A 512 -18.13 26.96 -11.27
CA TRP A 512 -16.72 27.13 -10.88
C TRP A 512 -15.81 26.54 -11.95
N PRO A 513 -14.59 27.10 -12.13
CA PRO A 513 -13.55 26.38 -12.88
C PRO A 513 -13.19 25.08 -12.16
N ALA A 514 -12.65 24.12 -12.85
CA ALA A 514 -12.01 22.95 -12.22
C ALA A 514 -10.93 23.43 -11.26
N PHE A 515 -10.87 22.88 -10.06
CA PHE A 515 -9.97 23.37 -9.01
C PHE A 515 -9.52 22.25 -8.06
N ARG A 516 -8.52 22.54 -7.23
CA ARG A 516 -8.16 21.77 -6.05
C ARG A 516 -8.16 22.67 -4.82
N TRP A 517 -8.39 22.08 -3.68
CA TRP A 517 -8.11 22.76 -2.42
C TRP A 517 -6.61 22.74 -2.15
N ALA A 518 -6.08 23.92 -1.85
CA ALA A 518 -4.81 24.03 -1.16
C ALA A 518 -5.02 23.64 0.30
N LEU A 519 -4.29 22.65 0.78
CA LEU A 519 -4.40 22.09 2.12
C LEU A 519 -3.52 22.88 3.09
N TYR A 520 -4.04 23.12 4.29
CA TYR A 520 -3.31 23.83 5.34
C TYR A 520 -2.12 22.97 5.85
N PRO A 521 -0.97 23.53 6.17
CA PRO A 521 -0.68 24.99 6.12
C PRO A 521 -0.26 25.49 4.74
N ARG A 522 0.14 24.62 3.80
CA ARG A 522 0.67 25.05 2.51
C ARG A 522 0.44 24.05 1.39
N ALA A 523 0.37 24.56 0.17
CA ALA A 523 0.39 23.80 -1.06
C ALA A 523 1.50 24.32 -1.99
N CYS A 524 2.18 23.44 -2.71
CA CYS A 524 3.36 23.79 -3.48
C CYS A 524 3.25 23.34 -4.95
N VAL A 525 3.90 24.08 -5.83
CA VAL A 525 4.10 23.74 -7.24
C VAL A 525 5.59 23.73 -7.58
N LEU A 526 5.91 23.04 -8.66
CA LEU A 526 7.25 22.90 -9.19
C LEU A 526 7.40 23.79 -10.42
N VAL A 527 8.44 24.61 -10.42
CA VAL A 527 8.77 25.50 -11.51
C VAL A 527 10.19 25.22 -11.97
N PRO A 528 10.37 24.41 -13.04
CA PRO A 528 11.69 24.16 -13.59
C PRO A 528 12.17 25.38 -14.40
N LEU A 529 13.42 25.79 -14.21
CA LEU A 529 14.05 26.89 -14.93
C LEU A 529 15.39 26.47 -15.51
N LEU A 530 15.62 26.76 -16.78
CA LEU A 530 16.93 26.61 -17.40
C LEU A 530 17.91 27.67 -16.90
N GLU A 531 17.40 28.89 -16.69
CA GLU A 531 18.15 29.99 -16.14
C GLU A 531 17.32 30.77 -15.12
N PRO A 532 17.91 31.15 -13.96
CA PRO A 532 17.22 31.98 -12.99
C PRO A 532 16.84 33.33 -13.59
N ARG A 533 15.57 33.66 -13.59
CA ARG A 533 15.02 34.95 -14.03
C ARG A 533 13.83 35.32 -13.18
N ALA A 534 13.56 36.61 -13.00
CA ALA A 534 12.38 37.05 -12.27
C ALA A 534 11.10 36.54 -12.97
N LEU A 535 10.20 35.88 -12.20
CA LEU A 535 8.94 35.37 -12.71
C LEU A 535 7.80 36.28 -12.28
N ARG A 536 7.15 36.94 -13.26
CA ARG A 536 5.90 37.69 -13.05
C ARG A 536 4.73 36.73 -13.23
N SER A 537 4.15 36.30 -12.15
CA SER A 537 3.19 35.20 -12.10
C SER A 537 1.84 35.66 -11.57
N SER A 538 0.79 34.89 -11.80
CA SER A 538 -0.50 35.05 -11.13
C SER A 538 -1.10 33.72 -10.74
N ILE A 539 -1.90 33.73 -9.68
CA ILE A 539 -2.64 32.56 -9.19
C ILE A 539 -4.12 32.89 -9.14
N ARG A 540 -4.94 32.04 -9.75
CA ARG A 540 -6.40 32.15 -9.65
C ARG A 540 -6.88 31.38 -8.44
N VAL A 541 -7.30 32.12 -7.42
CA VAL A 541 -7.55 31.60 -6.09
C VAL A 541 -8.82 32.21 -5.48
N ARG A 542 -9.46 31.44 -4.59
CA ARG A 542 -10.64 31.84 -3.84
C ARG A 542 -10.56 31.32 -2.42
N ALA A 543 -10.86 32.17 -1.44
CA ALA A 543 -10.99 31.74 -0.05
C ALA A 543 -12.33 31.04 0.22
N PRO A 544 -12.41 30.07 1.15
CA PRO A 544 -13.68 29.54 1.61
C PRO A 544 -14.60 30.63 2.18
N ALA A 545 -15.89 30.58 1.87
CA ALA A 545 -16.85 31.62 2.28
C ALA A 545 -16.92 31.83 3.80
N ARG A 546 -16.64 30.78 4.59
CA ARG A 546 -16.64 30.82 6.07
C ARG A 546 -15.37 31.39 6.69
N ILE A 547 -14.34 31.68 5.91
CA ILE A 547 -13.13 32.36 6.39
C ILE A 547 -13.29 33.85 6.16
N PRO A 548 -13.39 34.69 7.22
CA PRO A 548 -13.70 36.13 7.08
C PRO A 548 -12.57 36.88 6.37
N GLU A 549 -11.32 36.55 6.68
CA GLU A 549 -10.12 37.13 6.07
C GLU A 549 -9.08 36.04 5.87
N GLN A 550 -8.65 35.85 4.64
CA GLN A 550 -7.61 34.91 4.29
C GLN A 550 -6.39 35.66 3.77
N SER A 551 -5.22 35.24 4.23
CA SER A 551 -3.94 35.70 3.71
C SER A 551 -3.17 34.52 3.11
N MET A 552 -2.39 34.80 2.09
CA MET A 552 -1.52 33.83 1.43
C MET A 552 -0.09 34.39 1.38
N ARG A 553 0.83 33.68 2.01
CA ARG A 553 2.27 33.92 1.88
C ARG A 553 2.78 33.08 0.72
N ILE A 554 3.54 33.70 -0.17
CA ILE A 554 4.14 33.03 -1.31
C ILE A 554 5.63 32.86 -1.02
N LEU A 555 6.09 31.61 -1.10
CA LEU A 555 7.49 31.26 -0.84
C LEU A 555 8.10 30.68 -2.10
N SER A 556 9.34 31.04 -2.36
CA SER A 556 10.17 30.40 -3.38
C SER A 556 11.38 29.76 -2.72
N ASN A 557 11.56 28.45 -2.90
CA ASN A 557 12.66 27.68 -2.30
C ASN A 557 12.81 27.89 -0.77
N GLY A 558 11.67 28.16 -0.08
CA GLY A 558 11.62 28.43 1.35
C GLY A 558 11.74 29.91 1.77
N ALA A 559 12.11 30.80 0.87
CA ALA A 559 12.13 32.26 1.14
C ALA A 559 10.78 32.90 0.83
N VAL A 560 10.26 33.73 1.74
CA VAL A 560 9.01 34.47 1.51
C VAL A 560 9.26 35.57 0.50
N VAL A 561 8.51 35.57 -0.59
CA VAL A 561 8.62 36.56 -1.68
C VAL A 561 7.47 37.55 -1.72
N ALA A 562 6.29 37.15 -1.22
CA ALA A 562 5.14 38.03 -1.13
C ALA A 562 4.16 37.57 -0.04
N THR A 563 3.32 38.50 0.45
CA THR A 563 2.16 38.20 1.27
C THR A 563 0.98 39.00 0.72
N VAL A 564 -0.10 38.31 0.38
CA VAL A 564 -1.26 38.88 -0.32
C VAL A 564 -2.57 38.44 0.33
N PRO A 565 -3.63 39.29 0.31
CA PRO A 565 -4.96 38.88 0.72
C PRO A 565 -5.59 37.97 -0.34
N VAL A 566 -6.47 37.06 0.09
CA VAL A 566 -7.24 36.17 -0.79
C VAL A 566 -8.72 36.49 -0.67
N ALA A 567 -9.33 36.86 -1.78
CA ALA A 567 -10.75 37.22 -1.83
C ALA A 567 -11.67 35.99 -1.67
N ARG A 568 -12.93 36.24 -1.26
CA ARG A 568 -13.97 35.20 -1.20
C ARG A 568 -14.55 34.83 -2.57
N GLU A 569 -14.33 35.66 -3.57
CA GLU A 569 -14.63 35.36 -4.97
C GLU A 569 -13.38 34.98 -5.74
N TRP A 570 -13.56 34.31 -6.90
CA TRP A 570 -12.44 33.95 -7.75
C TRP A 570 -11.71 35.20 -8.24
N ALA A 571 -10.46 35.33 -7.89
CA ALA A 571 -9.60 36.44 -8.29
C ALA A 571 -8.23 35.95 -8.78
N ASP A 572 -7.68 36.66 -9.75
CA ASP A 572 -6.29 36.47 -10.18
C ASP A 572 -5.39 37.37 -9.32
N VAL A 573 -4.58 36.75 -8.48
CA VAL A 573 -3.65 37.45 -7.58
C VAL A 573 -2.26 37.43 -8.23
N ALA A 574 -1.77 38.61 -8.62
CA ALA A 574 -0.43 38.76 -9.22
C ALA A 574 0.66 38.75 -8.15
N PHE A 575 1.81 38.16 -8.47
CA PHE A 575 3.02 38.17 -7.64
C PHE A 575 4.27 38.06 -8.50
N THR A 576 5.41 38.44 -7.93
CA THR A 576 6.72 38.32 -8.59
C THR A 576 7.63 37.49 -7.72
N VAL A 577 8.28 36.51 -8.31
CA VAL A 577 9.39 35.77 -7.68
C VAL A 577 10.70 36.38 -8.18
N PRO A 578 11.52 37.01 -7.33
CA PRO A 578 12.80 37.58 -7.72
C PRO A 578 13.79 36.51 -8.20
N ALA A 579 14.69 36.86 -9.11
CA ALA A 579 15.68 35.93 -9.68
C ALA A 579 16.61 35.33 -8.61
N GLU A 580 16.94 36.10 -7.57
CA GLU A 580 17.79 35.67 -6.46
C GLU A 580 17.17 34.54 -5.62
N ASN A 581 15.84 34.37 -5.64
CA ASN A 581 15.13 33.29 -4.97
C ASN A 581 14.90 32.06 -5.86
N LEU A 582 15.47 32.06 -7.06
CA LEU A 582 15.35 31.00 -8.05
C LEU A 582 16.70 30.42 -8.38
N VAL A 583 16.72 29.13 -8.73
CA VAL A 583 17.91 28.41 -9.13
C VAL A 583 17.72 27.76 -10.49
N ARG A 584 18.82 27.53 -11.19
CA ARG A 584 18.78 26.64 -12.36
C ARG A 584 18.32 25.25 -11.95
N GLY A 585 17.33 24.71 -12.61
CA GLY A 585 16.71 23.44 -12.26
C GLY A 585 15.32 23.61 -11.67
N GLU A 586 14.90 22.69 -10.83
CA GLU A 586 13.57 22.68 -10.23
C GLU A 586 13.49 23.64 -9.03
N ASN A 587 12.56 24.57 -9.11
CA ASN A 587 12.22 25.47 -8.02
C ASN A 587 10.89 25.07 -7.41
N GLN A 588 10.76 25.20 -6.11
CA GLN A 588 9.51 24.97 -5.40
C GLN A 588 8.88 26.31 -5.02
N VAL A 589 7.70 26.59 -5.59
CA VAL A 589 6.89 27.76 -5.19
C VAL A 589 5.74 27.26 -4.32
N CYS A 590 5.65 27.75 -3.10
CA CYS A 590 4.66 27.35 -2.11
C CYS A 590 3.73 28.49 -1.75
N PHE A 591 2.48 28.15 -1.47
CA PHE A 591 1.42 29.03 -1.01
C PHE A 591 1.04 28.61 0.40
N GLU A 592 1.39 29.42 1.40
CA GLU A 592 1.04 29.21 2.80
C GLU A 592 -0.17 30.07 3.17
N PHE A 593 -1.15 29.47 3.82
CA PHE A 593 -2.41 30.13 4.17
C PHE A 593 -2.51 30.35 5.67
N GLY A 594 -3.02 31.50 6.06
CA GLY A 594 -3.16 31.89 7.47
C GLY A 594 -4.25 31.12 8.22
N ARG A 595 -5.29 30.66 7.52
CA ARG A 595 -6.46 29.99 8.11
C ARG A 595 -6.94 28.82 7.27
N SER A 596 -7.67 27.87 7.87
CA SER A 596 -8.25 26.72 7.19
C SER A 596 -9.61 26.33 7.77
N LEU A 597 -10.37 25.57 6.99
CA LEU A 597 -11.59 24.87 7.43
C LEU A 597 -11.32 23.36 7.43
N PRO A 598 -11.94 22.59 8.34
CA PRO A 598 -11.88 21.12 8.26
C PRO A 598 -12.33 20.63 6.88
N GLY A 599 -11.53 19.80 6.25
CA GLY A 599 -11.80 19.21 4.94
C GLY A 599 -12.34 17.78 5.04
N GLU A 600 -13.06 17.32 4.02
CA GLU A 600 -13.69 16.00 3.99
C GLU A 600 -12.69 14.82 3.89
N ALA A 601 -11.44 15.05 3.49
CA ALA A 601 -10.44 13.99 3.28
C ALA A 601 -9.08 14.38 3.88
N ASN A 602 -8.88 14.11 5.15
CA ASN A 602 -7.57 14.16 5.84
C ASN A 602 -6.78 15.48 5.72
N GLY A 603 -7.41 16.59 5.39
CA GLY A 603 -6.77 17.89 5.27
C GLY A 603 -7.73 19.04 5.61
N SER A 604 -7.16 20.13 6.07
CA SER A 604 -7.92 21.37 6.29
C SER A 604 -7.85 22.24 5.05
N ASN A 605 -8.99 22.51 4.40
CA ASN A 605 -9.07 23.32 3.20
C ASN A 605 -8.77 24.79 3.51
N ALA A 606 -7.76 25.36 2.88
CA ALA A 606 -7.34 26.75 3.09
C ALA A 606 -7.81 27.69 1.97
N ALA A 607 -7.71 27.27 0.71
CA ALA A 607 -8.20 28.02 -0.45
C ALA A 607 -8.45 27.08 -1.63
N ALA A 608 -9.43 27.42 -2.49
CA ALA A 608 -9.60 26.78 -3.79
C ALA A 608 -8.68 27.45 -4.82
N VAL A 609 -7.92 26.65 -5.59
CA VAL A 609 -7.01 27.13 -6.62
C VAL A 609 -7.31 26.43 -7.95
N ALA A 610 -7.50 27.21 -9.00
CA ALA A 610 -7.81 26.70 -10.33
C ALA A 610 -6.58 26.72 -11.26
N LEU A 611 -5.83 27.81 -11.25
CA LEU A 611 -4.83 28.08 -12.26
C LEU A 611 -3.65 28.86 -11.68
N ILE A 612 -2.44 28.56 -12.14
CA ILE A 612 -1.25 29.38 -11.90
C ILE A 612 -0.65 29.71 -13.26
N ARG A 613 -0.52 31.00 -13.55
CA ARG A 613 0.16 31.48 -14.78
C ARG A 613 1.60 31.82 -14.44
N LEU A 614 2.48 31.28 -15.21
CA LEU A 614 3.91 31.58 -15.20
C LEU A 614 4.26 32.28 -16.52
N PRO A 615 5.22 33.21 -16.55
CA PRO A 615 5.54 33.98 -17.75
C PRO A 615 6.25 33.16 -18.81
#